data_3d9991800233b7712b8c193ee6cbb2b2
#
_entry.id   3d9991800233b7712b8c193ee6cbb2b2
#
_cell.length_a   1.000
_cell.length_b   1.000
_cell.length_c   1.000
_cell.angle_alpha   90.00
_cell.angle_beta   90.00
_cell.angle_gamma   90.00
#
_symmetry.space_group_name_H-M   'P 1'
#
loop_
_entity.id
_entity.type
_entity.pdbx_description
1 polymer ?
#
loop_
_entity_poly.entity_id
_entity_poly.type
_entity_poly.pdbx_seq_one_letter_code
_entity_poly.pdbx_strand_id
1 'polypeptide(L)'
;MVLSGCKSKESLYKQAYLKAQEGDAQQVQQPAQNVETNVVVPMQTKVATQTQVMDNADNVAVRQESVSVVSGSELKNFSVVVGSFQLKDNAAGLQQTLKNQGYDARLVMNSNTDPVMYRVVATSFDTKAEAAASRNALMEKFPGAWLLYAK
;
A
#
# COMPACT_ATOMS: atom_id res chain seq x y z
N MET A 1 -48.61 -5.30 16.27
CA MET A 1 -47.96 -6.45 16.92
C MET A 1 -46.95 -7.20 16.08
N VAL A 2 -46.37 -6.61 15.13
CA VAL A 2 -45.47 -7.33 14.23
C VAL A 2 -44.03 -6.81 14.33
N LEU A 3 -43.74 -6.07 15.36
CA LEU A 3 -42.46 -5.38 15.51
C LEU A 3 -41.31 -6.24 16.06
N SER A 4 -41.58 -7.46 16.46
CA SER A 4 -40.58 -8.29 17.09
C SER A 4 -39.67 -9.05 16.11
N GLY A 5 -40.06 -9.12 14.87
CA GLY A 5 -39.31 -9.87 13.88
C GLY A 5 -38.00 -9.21 13.41
N CYS A 6 -38.00 -7.91 13.36
CA CYS A 6 -36.82 -7.18 12.87
C CYS A 6 -35.71 -7.13 13.91
N LYS A 7 -36.04 -7.08 15.18
CA LYS A 7 -35.04 -7.10 16.25
C LYS A 7 -34.27 -8.39 16.33
N SER A 8 -34.95 -9.51 16.04
CA SER A 8 -34.26 -10.81 16.15
C SER A 8 -33.18 -11.00 15.09
N LYS A 9 -33.37 -10.43 13.91
CA LYS A 9 -32.37 -10.52 12.86
C LYS A 9 -31.10 -9.74 13.20
N GLU A 10 -31.24 -8.55 13.69
CA GLU A 10 -30.09 -7.75 14.11
C GLU A 10 -29.36 -8.40 15.27
N SER A 11 -30.12 -8.94 16.24
CA SER A 11 -29.57 -9.61 17.36
C SER A 11 -28.75 -10.85 16.95
N LEU A 12 -29.25 -11.62 16.03
CA LEU A 12 -28.53 -12.79 15.49
C LEU A 12 -27.25 -12.40 14.78
N TYR A 13 -27.31 -11.33 14.03
CA TYR A 13 -26.14 -10.82 13.31
C TYR A 13 -25.04 -10.40 14.30
N LYS A 14 -25.41 -9.66 15.33
CA LYS A 14 -24.46 -9.25 16.37
C LYS A 14 -23.88 -10.43 17.11
N GLN A 15 -24.68 -11.43 17.45
CA GLN A 15 -24.19 -12.63 18.11
C GLN A 15 -23.20 -13.39 17.23
N ALA A 16 -23.49 -13.53 15.96
CA ALA A 16 -22.59 -14.18 15.04
C ALA A 16 -21.27 -13.41 14.93
N TYR A 17 -21.32 -12.11 14.89
CA TYR A 17 -20.15 -11.25 14.83
C TYR A 17 -19.30 -11.36 16.10
N LEU A 18 -19.93 -11.33 17.25
CA LEU A 18 -19.24 -11.47 18.53
C LEU A 18 -18.59 -12.85 18.67
N LYS A 19 -19.29 -13.91 18.26
CA LYS A 19 -18.70 -15.24 18.25
C LYS A 19 -17.48 -15.33 17.34
N ALA A 20 -17.54 -14.73 16.19
CA ALA A 20 -16.40 -14.68 15.27
C ALA A 20 -15.20 -13.99 15.92
N GLN A 21 -15.45 -12.88 16.59
CA GLN A 21 -14.38 -12.18 17.30
C GLN A 21 -13.79 -13.00 18.44
N GLU A 22 -14.63 -13.63 19.21
CA GLU A 22 -14.16 -14.49 20.30
C GLU A 22 -13.35 -15.68 19.77
N GLY A 23 -13.83 -16.28 18.71
CA GLY A 23 -13.10 -17.36 18.07
C GLY A 23 -11.75 -16.91 17.54
N ASP A 24 -11.71 -15.78 16.91
CA ASP A 24 -10.46 -15.21 16.40
C ASP A 24 -9.49 -14.89 17.53
N ALA A 25 -9.99 -14.32 18.61
CA ALA A 25 -9.17 -14.02 19.77
C ALA A 25 -8.55 -15.26 20.35
N GLN A 26 -9.31 -16.34 20.47
CA GLN A 26 -8.79 -17.60 20.95
C GLN A 26 -7.75 -18.20 20.02
N GLN A 27 -8.01 -18.15 18.73
CA GLN A 27 -7.08 -18.65 17.75
C GLN A 27 -5.78 -17.85 17.75
N VAL A 28 -5.88 -16.55 17.90
CA VAL A 28 -4.70 -15.70 17.98
C VAL A 28 -3.85 -16.05 19.20
N GLN A 29 -4.46 -16.37 20.32
CA GLN A 29 -3.71 -16.74 21.51
C GLN A 29 -2.90 -18.02 21.31
N GLN A 30 -3.49 -19.01 20.71
CA GLN A 30 -2.79 -20.26 20.46
C GLN A 30 -1.60 -20.13 19.53
N PRO A 31 -1.75 -19.47 18.38
CA PRO A 31 -0.58 -19.23 17.55
C PRO A 31 0.49 -18.39 18.22
N ALA A 32 0.09 -17.47 19.06
CA ALA A 32 1.03 -16.67 19.82
C ALA A 32 1.86 -17.53 20.75
N GLN A 33 1.26 -18.52 21.40
CA GLN A 33 2.00 -19.45 22.23
C GLN A 33 2.98 -20.27 21.41
N ASN A 34 2.55 -20.71 20.27
CA ASN A 34 3.44 -21.44 19.38
C ASN A 34 4.62 -20.58 18.94
N VAL A 35 4.38 -19.31 18.77
CA VAL A 35 5.44 -18.36 18.48
C VAL A 35 6.42 -18.25 19.64
N GLU A 36 5.96 -18.46 20.85
CA GLU A 36 6.84 -18.46 22.00
C GLU A 36 7.91 -19.55 21.92
N THR A 37 7.60 -20.69 21.37
CA THR A 37 8.61 -21.72 21.17
C THR A 37 9.74 -21.25 20.27
N ASN A 38 9.47 -20.25 19.48
CA ASN A 38 10.43 -19.62 18.60
C ASN A 38 11.02 -18.36 19.23
N VAL A 39 10.96 -18.20 20.52
CA VAL A 39 11.45 -17.02 21.23
C VAL A 39 12.90 -16.72 20.88
N VAL A 40 13.71 -17.74 20.74
CA VAL A 40 15.10 -17.58 20.36
C VAL A 40 15.21 -17.06 18.94
N VAL A 41 14.34 -17.52 18.07
CA VAL A 41 14.33 -17.15 16.65
C VAL A 41 13.91 -15.69 16.43
N PRO A 42 12.89 -15.14 17.15
CA PRO A 42 12.47 -13.76 16.91
C PRO A 42 13.58 -12.72 17.09
N MET A 43 14.49 -12.94 17.99
CA MET A 43 15.59 -12.00 18.19
C MET A 43 16.53 -11.97 17.00
N GLN A 44 16.87 -13.13 16.50
CA GLN A 44 17.65 -13.24 15.28
C GLN A 44 16.89 -12.72 14.08
N THR A 45 15.59 -12.96 14.06
CA THR A 45 14.73 -12.50 13.00
C THR A 45 14.71 -10.98 12.92
N LYS A 46 14.75 -10.28 14.06
CA LYS A 46 14.79 -8.83 14.07
C LYS A 46 16.02 -8.28 13.35
N VAL A 47 17.18 -8.87 13.63
CA VAL A 47 18.40 -8.48 12.96
C VAL A 47 18.32 -8.82 11.47
N ALA A 48 17.85 -10.00 11.17
CA ALA A 48 17.62 -10.41 9.78
C ALA A 48 16.62 -9.51 9.07
N THR A 49 15.59 -9.05 9.79
CA THR A 49 14.60 -8.14 9.22
C THR A 49 15.22 -6.82 8.79
N GLN A 50 16.12 -6.27 9.59
CA GLN A 50 16.82 -5.05 9.21
C GLN A 50 17.66 -5.25 7.96
N THR A 51 18.38 -6.35 7.91
CA THR A 51 19.16 -6.71 6.74
C THR A 51 18.26 -6.94 5.53
N GLN A 52 17.12 -7.60 5.74
CA GLN A 52 16.16 -7.84 4.67
C GLN A 52 15.56 -6.56 4.13
N VAL A 53 15.35 -5.56 4.97
CA VAL A 53 14.84 -4.27 4.50
C VAL A 53 15.84 -3.63 3.54
N MET A 54 17.11 -3.74 3.81
CA MET A 54 18.14 -3.25 2.90
C MET A 54 18.19 -4.10 1.63
N ASP A 55 18.15 -5.41 1.79
CA ASP A 55 18.13 -6.33 0.66
C ASP A 55 16.87 -6.14 -0.20
N ASN A 56 15.73 -5.90 0.44
CA ASN A 56 14.49 -5.64 -0.27
C ASN A 56 14.55 -4.36 -1.09
N ALA A 57 15.23 -3.34 -0.58
CA ALA A 57 15.41 -2.11 -1.32
C ALA A 57 16.21 -2.35 -2.61
N ASP A 58 17.24 -3.16 -2.52
CA ASP A 58 18.06 -3.49 -3.68
C ASP A 58 17.34 -4.43 -4.66
N ASN A 59 16.51 -5.32 -4.12
CA ASN A 59 15.77 -6.30 -4.92
C ASN A 59 14.50 -5.73 -5.54
N VAL A 60 14.01 -4.59 -5.06
CA VAL A 60 12.81 -3.99 -5.64
C VAL A 60 13.14 -3.48 -7.04
N ALA A 61 12.39 -3.99 -8.01
CA ALA A 61 12.54 -3.57 -9.40
C ALA A 61 12.16 -2.11 -9.57
N VAL A 62 13.00 -1.36 -10.25
CA VAL A 62 12.76 0.03 -10.60
C VAL A 62 12.57 0.12 -12.11
N ARG A 63 11.48 0.74 -12.54
CA ARG A 63 11.26 1.02 -13.97
C ARG A 63 11.75 2.41 -14.27
N GLN A 64 12.52 2.53 -15.32
CA GLN A 64 12.99 3.81 -15.80
C GLN A 64 12.07 4.28 -16.92
N GLU A 65 11.47 5.42 -16.74
CA GLU A 65 10.58 6.01 -17.74
C GLU A 65 10.85 7.50 -17.88
N SER A 66 10.74 8.00 -19.09
CA SER A 66 10.74 9.44 -19.33
C SER A 66 9.32 9.95 -19.13
N VAL A 67 9.14 10.74 -18.10
CA VAL A 67 7.82 11.25 -17.74
C VAL A 67 7.86 12.76 -17.59
N SER A 68 6.73 13.38 -17.85
CA SER A 68 6.55 14.83 -17.65
C SER A 68 5.52 15.05 -16.56
N VAL A 69 5.82 15.96 -15.65
CA VAL A 69 4.87 16.31 -14.58
C VAL A 69 3.72 17.10 -15.18
N VAL A 70 2.52 16.60 -14.99
CA VAL A 70 1.27 17.25 -15.44
C VAL A 70 0.70 18.10 -14.31
N SER A 71 0.77 17.60 -13.08
CA SER A 71 0.22 18.28 -11.92
C SER A 71 0.94 17.85 -10.66
N GLY A 72 1.22 18.78 -9.78
CA GLY A 72 1.91 18.56 -8.51
C GLY A 72 3.34 19.05 -8.52
N SER A 73 4.08 18.70 -7.50
CA SER A 73 5.49 19.08 -7.36
C SER A 73 6.38 18.29 -8.32
N GLU A 74 7.60 18.73 -8.51
CA GLU A 74 8.58 17.99 -9.30
C GLU A 74 8.87 16.63 -8.71
N LEU A 75 9.27 15.70 -9.57
CA LEU A 75 9.70 14.37 -9.12
C LEU A 75 11.15 14.41 -8.67
N LYS A 76 11.42 13.64 -7.65
CA LYS A 76 12.79 13.28 -7.30
C LYS A 76 13.20 12.01 -8.06
N ASN A 77 14.41 11.55 -7.82
CA ASN A 77 14.98 10.44 -8.55
C ASN A 77 14.11 9.18 -8.53
N PHE A 78 13.57 8.84 -7.36
CA PHE A 78 12.79 7.62 -7.17
C PHE A 78 11.39 7.97 -6.68
N SER A 79 10.40 7.45 -7.35
CA SER A 79 9.00 7.76 -7.09
C SER A 79 8.19 6.48 -6.95
N VAL A 80 7.16 6.50 -6.10
CA VAL A 80 6.25 5.38 -5.94
C VAL A 80 4.99 5.66 -6.75
N VAL A 81 4.76 4.86 -7.77
CA VAL A 81 3.57 4.92 -8.62
C VAL A 81 2.53 3.97 -8.05
N VAL A 82 1.34 4.49 -7.77
CA VAL A 82 0.23 3.72 -7.21
C VAL A 82 -0.91 3.49 -8.19
N GLY A 83 -0.87 4.15 -9.34
CA GLY A 83 -1.88 3.96 -10.36
C GLY A 83 -1.39 4.37 -11.73
N SER A 84 -1.94 3.75 -12.76
CA SER A 84 -1.62 4.01 -14.15
C SER A 84 -2.91 4.00 -14.95
N PHE A 85 -3.13 5.05 -15.74
CA PHE A 85 -4.40 5.26 -16.43
C PHE A 85 -4.15 5.77 -17.85
N GLN A 86 -5.04 5.42 -18.75
CA GLN A 86 -5.05 6.00 -20.09
C GLN A 86 -5.78 7.34 -20.11
N LEU A 87 -6.74 7.50 -19.21
CA LEU A 87 -7.51 8.73 -19.12
C LEU A 87 -6.96 9.61 -18.02
N LYS A 88 -6.66 10.86 -18.37
CA LYS A 88 -6.15 11.87 -17.45
C LYS A 88 -7.10 12.09 -16.26
N ASP A 89 -8.39 12.12 -16.54
CA ASP A 89 -9.40 12.40 -15.50
C ASP A 89 -9.42 11.33 -14.41
N ASN A 90 -9.26 10.08 -14.79
CA ASN A 90 -9.18 8.98 -13.82
C ASN A 90 -7.92 9.10 -12.97
N ALA A 91 -6.81 9.45 -13.57
CA ALA A 91 -5.57 9.68 -12.86
C ALA A 91 -5.67 10.88 -11.91
N ALA A 92 -6.29 11.97 -12.37
CA ALA A 92 -6.52 13.16 -11.56
C ALA A 92 -7.42 12.85 -10.36
N GLY A 93 -8.42 12.00 -10.53
CA GLY A 93 -9.28 11.54 -9.44
C GLY A 93 -8.50 10.83 -8.34
N LEU A 94 -7.63 9.90 -8.73
CA LEU A 94 -6.77 9.20 -7.76
C LEU A 94 -5.79 10.17 -7.11
N GLN A 95 -5.19 11.09 -7.88
CA GLN A 95 -4.30 12.11 -7.33
C GLN A 95 -5.00 12.93 -6.25
N GLN A 96 -6.22 13.35 -6.50
CA GLN A 96 -6.99 14.13 -5.54
C GLN A 96 -7.30 13.33 -4.28
N THR A 97 -7.66 12.06 -4.44
CA THR A 97 -7.89 11.16 -3.31
C THR A 97 -6.64 11.04 -2.44
N LEU A 98 -5.49 10.87 -3.03
CA LEU A 98 -4.22 10.79 -2.31
C LEU A 98 -3.88 12.10 -1.59
N LYS A 99 -4.11 13.24 -2.24
CA LYS A 99 -3.91 14.55 -1.61
C LYS A 99 -4.81 14.72 -0.38
N ASN A 100 -6.04 14.27 -0.47
CA ASN A 100 -6.98 14.29 0.66
C ASN A 100 -6.52 13.39 1.81
N GLN A 101 -5.74 12.35 1.51
CA GLN A 101 -5.15 11.46 2.50
C GLN A 101 -3.81 11.97 3.06
N GLY A 102 -3.35 13.12 2.61
CA GLY A 102 -2.13 13.74 3.11
C GLY A 102 -0.86 13.43 2.30
N TYR A 103 -0.98 12.75 1.17
CA TYR A 103 0.17 12.51 0.29
C TYR A 103 0.42 13.70 -0.62
N ASP A 104 1.68 13.96 -0.92
CA ASP A 104 2.06 14.94 -1.93
C ASP A 104 2.00 14.28 -3.32
N ALA A 105 0.78 13.94 -3.72
CA ALA A 105 0.54 13.19 -4.92
C ALA A 105 0.79 14.03 -6.18
N ARG A 106 1.43 13.40 -7.15
CA ARG A 106 1.77 14.00 -8.43
C ARG A 106 1.15 13.23 -9.58
N LEU A 107 0.78 13.92 -10.61
CA LEU A 107 0.31 13.32 -11.84
C LEU A 107 1.38 13.54 -12.92
N VAL A 108 1.86 12.44 -13.48
CA VAL A 108 2.85 12.48 -14.55
C VAL A 108 2.33 11.76 -15.79
N MET A 109 2.87 12.13 -16.92
CA MET A 109 2.49 11.58 -18.22
C MET A 109 3.71 10.93 -18.86
N ASN A 110 3.53 9.73 -19.33
CA ASN A 110 4.51 9.06 -20.20
C ASN A 110 3.97 9.09 -21.63
N SER A 111 4.57 9.96 -22.44
CA SER A 111 4.19 10.13 -23.85
C SER A 111 4.88 9.12 -24.77
N ASN A 112 5.82 8.35 -24.25
CA ASN A 112 6.54 7.36 -25.05
C ASN A 112 5.77 6.03 -25.17
N THR A 113 4.60 5.95 -24.54
CA THR A 113 3.72 4.79 -24.65
C THR A 113 2.56 5.10 -25.60
N ASP A 114 2.10 4.08 -26.29
CA ASP A 114 0.91 4.18 -27.15
C ASP A 114 -0.12 3.12 -26.69
N PRO A 115 -1.23 3.54 -26.10
CA PRO A 115 -1.62 4.91 -25.81
C PRO A 115 -0.79 5.60 -24.72
N VAL A 116 -0.82 6.92 -24.68
CA VAL A 116 -0.19 7.71 -23.63
C VAL A 116 -0.72 7.28 -22.26
N MET A 117 0.18 7.14 -21.32
CA MET A 117 -0.18 6.67 -19.97
C MET A 117 0.04 7.78 -18.94
N TYR A 118 -0.93 7.94 -18.07
CA TYR A 118 -0.86 8.83 -16.92
C TYR A 118 -0.55 8.01 -15.68
N ARG A 119 0.50 8.40 -14.97
CA ARG A 119 0.94 7.73 -13.73
C ARG A 119 0.63 8.62 -12.55
N VAL A 120 0.09 8.03 -11.50
CA VAL A 120 -0.15 8.75 -10.25
C VAL A 120 0.93 8.34 -9.26
N VAL A 121 1.71 9.32 -8.85
CA VAL A 121 2.82 9.16 -7.91
C VAL A 121 2.35 9.60 -6.54
N ALA A 122 2.44 8.72 -5.55
CA ALA A 122 2.06 9.05 -4.18
C ALA A 122 3.20 9.73 -3.42
N THR A 123 4.42 9.24 -3.61
CA THR A 123 5.61 9.74 -2.89
C THR A 123 6.81 9.76 -3.82
N SER A 124 7.78 10.62 -3.51
CA SER A 124 9.01 10.74 -4.31
C SER A 124 10.19 11.02 -3.40
N PHE A 125 11.31 10.36 -3.65
CA PHE A 125 12.50 10.39 -2.79
C PHE A 125 13.77 10.48 -3.62
N ASP A 126 14.85 10.90 -3.00
CA ASP A 126 16.15 10.97 -3.64
C ASP A 126 16.86 9.63 -3.68
N THR A 127 16.55 8.73 -2.74
CA THR A 127 17.17 7.42 -2.64
C THR A 127 16.18 6.30 -2.93
N LYS A 128 16.71 5.21 -3.50
CA LYS A 128 15.91 3.99 -3.76
C LYS A 128 15.41 3.35 -2.47
N ALA A 129 16.23 3.36 -1.41
CA ALA A 129 15.88 2.75 -0.14
C ALA A 129 14.62 3.39 0.48
N GLU A 130 14.57 4.71 0.49
CA GLU A 130 13.40 5.45 1.00
C GLU A 130 12.16 5.17 0.16
N ALA A 131 12.33 5.18 -1.16
CA ALA A 131 11.23 4.91 -2.08
C ALA A 131 10.71 3.47 -1.93
N ALA A 132 11.60 2.50 -1.76
CA ALA A 132 11.22 1.11 -1.56
C ALA A 132 10.46 0.92 -0.23
N ALA A 133 10.91 1.56 0.84
CA ALA A 133 10.20 1.53 2.12
C ALA A 133 8.80 2.12 1.99
N SER A 134 8.68 3.26 1.32
CA SER A 134 7.39 3.90 1.07
C SER A 134 6.49 3.03 0.20
N ARG A 135 7.04 2.42 -0.85
CA ARG A 135 6.30 1.49 -1.70
C ARG A 135 5.73 0.34 -0.88
N ASN A 136 6.55 -0.27 -0.03
CA ASN A 136 6.09 -1.40 0.78
C ASN A 136 4.95 -1.00 1.71
N ALA A 137 5.02 0.17 2.32
CA ALA A 137 3.93 0.70 3.13
C ALA A 137 2.67 0.98 2.30
N LEU A 138 2.83 1.53 1.10
CA LEU A 138 1.72 1.84 0.22
C LEU A 138 1.07 0.61 -0.40
N MET A 139 1.80 -0.50 -0.50
CA MET A 139 1.26 -1.75 -1.07
C MET A 139 0.09 -2.31 -0.27
N GLU A 140 -0.04 -1.96 0.99
CA GLU A 140 -1.20 -2.34 1.79
C GLU A 140 -2.50 -1.75 1.24
N LYS A 141 -2.43 -0.51 0.76
CA LYS A 141 -3.57 0.20 0.17
C LYS A 141 -3.62 0.06 -1.35
N PHE A 142 -2.45 0.01 -1.97
CA PHE A 142 -2.29 -0.02 -3.41
C PHE A 142 -1.38 -1.19 -3.80
N PRO A 143 -1.93 -2.41 -3.91
CA PRO A 143 -1.13 -3.61 -4.15
C PRO A 143 -0.29 -3.57 -5.42
N GLY A 144 -0.66 -2.73 -6.37
CA GLY A 144 0.08 -2.56 -7.61
C GLY A 144 1.16 -1.49 -7.57
N ALA A 145 1.52 -0.97 -6.40
CA ALA A 145 2.55 0.07 -6.29
C ALA A 145 3.91 -0.42 -6.76
N TRP A 146 4.61 0.43 -7.52
CA TRP A 146 5.92 0.10 -8.07
C TRP A 146 6.82 1.34 -8.09
N LEU A 147 8.11 1.12 -8.25
CA LEU A 147 9.10 2.20 -8.27
C LEU A 147 9.36 2.69 -9.69
N LEU A 148 9.37 4.01 -9.83
CA LEU A 148 9.70 4.73 -11.04
C LEU A 148 10.98 5.53 -10.82
N TYR A 149 11.94 5.38 -11.71
CA TYR A 149 13.07 6.29 -11.83
C TYR A 149 12.75 7.26 -12.97
N ALA A 150 12.55 8.53 -12.61
CA ALA A 150 12.24 9.56 -13.60
C ALA A 150 13.53 9.98 -14.30
N LYS A 151 13.50 9.94 -15.64
CA LYS A 151 14.63 10.33 -16.46
C LYS A 151 14.32 11.61 -17.22
#